data_d26189cedce88961a59969cc6fd631d5
#
_entry.id   d26189cedce88961a59969cc6fd631d5
#
_cell.length_a   1.000
_cell.length_b   1.000
_cell.length_c   1.000
_cell.angle_alpha   90.00
_cell.angle_beta   90.00
_cell.angle_gamma   90.00
#
_symmetry.space_group_name_H-M   'P 1'
#
loop_
_entity.id
_entity.type
_entity.pdbx_description
1 polymer ?
#
loop_
_entity_poly.entity_id
_entity_poly.type
_entity_poly.pdbx_seq_one_letter_code
_entity_poly.pdbx_strand_id
1 'polypeptide(L)'
;VGSEMCIRDSHSGDSACILPSKHIPVRHVQTIKEYTKKIAREMNVRGLMNMQYAIADDKVYVLEANPRASRTVPLVSKVCNINMVKLATDIVTRELTGRPSPVKDLKDRKIPHIGVKQAVFPFNMFPEVDPILGPEMRSTGEVLGLANSYGAAIFKAEEATQTKLPTSGRVLISVSDRDKNCLLYTSDAA
;
A
#
# COMPACT_ATOMS: atom_id res chain seq x y z
N VAL A 1 13.18 -13.13 14.79
CA VAL A 1 12.35 -13.46 13.62
C VAL A 1 11.43 -12.29 13.23
N GLY A 2 10.90 -11.53 14.20
CA GLY A 2 10.04 -10.39 13.92
C GLY A 2 10.74 -9.18 13.28
N SER A 3 12.03 -8.96 13.56
CA SER A 3 12.77 -7.79 13.07
C SER A 3 13.06 -7.81 11.57
N GLU A 4 13.37 -8.98 11.02
CA GLU A 4 13.69 -9.09 9.59
C GLU A 4 12.46 -8.90 8.69
N MET A 5 11.30 -9.41 9.10
CA MET A 5 10.05 -9.14 8.39
C MET A 5 9.69 -7.66 8.41
N CYS A 6 9.86 -6.98 9.56
CA CYS A 6 9.60 -5.55 9.66
C CYS A 6 10.53 -4.72 8.77
N ILE A 7 11.81 -5.07 8.65
CA ILE A 7 12.77 -4.36 7.79
C ILE A 7 12.39 -4.51 6.32
N ARG A 8 12.04 -5.71 5.86
CA ARG A 8 11.61 -5.95 4.49
C ARG A 8 10.30 -5.23 4.15
N ASP A 9 9.32 -5.32 5.04
CA ASP A 9 8.01 -4.71 4.85
C ASP A 9 8.03 -3.19 5.00
N SER A 10 9.12 -2.62 5.54
CA SER A 10 9.32 -1.16 5.60
C SER A 10 9.54 -0.52 4.23
N HIS A 11 10.00 -1.28 3.22
CA HIS A 11 10.12 -0.79 1.86
C HIS A 11 8.77 -0.79 1.14
N SER A 12 8.10 0.36 1.15
CA SER A 12 6.81 0.55 0.45
C SER A 12 6.87 0.25 -1.05
N GLY A 13 8.06 0.29 -1.65
CA GLY A 13 8.30 -0.08 -3.04
C GLY A 13 8.13 -1.58 -3.31
N ASP A 14 8.54 -2.44 -2.38
CA ASP A 14 8.53 -3.89 -2.54
C ASP A 14 7.30 -4.56 -1.91
N SER A 15 6.50 -3.83 -1.14
CA SER A 15 5.32 -4.35 -0.49
C SER A 15 4.07 -4.29 -1.37
N ALA A 16 3.20 -5.29 -1.24
CA ALA A 16 1.83 -5.20 -1.72
C ALA A 16 1.02 -4.23 -0.84
N CYS A 17 0.06 -3.55 -1.45
CA CYS A 17 -0.80 -2.61 -0.74
C CYS A 17 -2.24 -2.77 -1.20
N ILE A 18 -3.18 -2.82 -0.26
CA ILE A 18 -4.61 -2.99 -0.52
C ILE A 18 -5.38 -1.79 0.02
N LEU A 19 -6.24 -1.22 -0.81
CA LEU A 19 -7.08 -0.08 -0.46
C LEU A 19 -8.53 -0.32 -0.94
N PRO A 20 -9.55 -0.14 -0.07
CA PRO A 20 -9.49 0.24 1.33
C PRO A 20 -9.00 -0.90 2.25
N SER A 21 -8.50 -0.56 3.42
CA SER A 21 -8.14 -1.57 4.44
C SER A 21 -9.40 -2.29 4.93
N LYS A 22 -9.38 -3.62 4.97
CA LYS A 22 -10.55 -4.43 5.38
C LYS A 22 -10.51 -4.87 6.84
N HIS A 23 -9.32 -5.23 7.32
CA HIS A 23 -9.17 -5.88 8.61
C HIS A 23 -8.66 -4.97 9.73
N ILE A 24 -8.43 -3.68 9.43
CA ILE A 24 -7.97 -2.72 10.44
C ILE A 24 -9.18 -2.18 11.20
N PRO A 25 -9.27 -2.37 12.53
CA PRO A 25 -10.34 -1.81 13.34
C PRO A 25 -10.43 -0.29 13.21
N VAL A 26 -11.66 0.24 13.22
CA VAL A 26 -11.91 1.68 13.04
C VAL A 26 -11.14 2.54 14.06
N ARG A 27 -11.00 2.08 15.31
CA ARG A 27 -10.22 2.78 16.34
C ARG A 27 -8.77 3.02 15.93
N HIS A 28 -8.12 2.01 15.31
CA HIS A 28 -6.74 2.17 14.84
C HIS A 28 -6.65 3.09 13.63
N VAL A 29 -7.62 3.04 12.72
CA VAL A 29 -7.68 3.97 11.59
C VAL A 29 -7.80 5.42 12.08
N GLN A 30 -8.59 5.66 13.12
CA GLN A 30 -8.71 6.99 13.72
C GLN A 30 -7.40 7.44 14.38
N THR A 31 -6.77 6.56 15.17
CA THR A 31 -5.46 6.82 15.78
C THR A 31 -4.40 7.16 14.71
N ILE A 32 -4.36 6.39 13.62
CA ILE A 32 -3.46 6.64 12.48
C ILE A 32 -3.73 8.03 11.89
N LYS A 33 -5.00 8.38 11.66
CA LYS A 33 -5.37 9.71 11.14
C LYS A 33 -4.92 10.84 12.06
N GLU A 34 -5.08 10.67 13.37
CA GLU A 34 -4.67 11.65 14.37
C GLU A 34 -3.16 11.82 14.41
N TYR A 35 -2.42 10.71 14.46
CA TYR A 35 -0.95 10.74 14.42
C TYR A 35 -0.43 11.38 13.14
N THR A 36 -1.01 11.00 11.99
CA THR A 36 -0.65 11.62 10.70
C THR A 36 -0.86 13.12 10.70
N LYS A 37 -2.02 13.60 11.19
CA LYS A 37 -2.32 15.04 11.27
C LYS A 37 -1.36 15.78 12.20
N LYS A 38 -1.06 15.19 13.36
CA LYS A 38 -0.16 15.77 14.34
C LYS A 38 1.26 15.89 13.78
N ILE A 39 1.79 14.81 13.24
CA ILE A 39 3.13 14.78 12.64
C ILE A 39 3.23 15.75 11.45
N ALA A 40 2.24 15.75 10.56
CA ALA A 40 2.24 16.66 9.41
C ALA A 40 2.23 18.14 9.82
N ARG A 41 1.55 18.48 10.90
CA ARG A 41 1.53 19.85 11.44
C ARG A 41 2.86 20.25 12.07
N GLU A 42 3.41 19.40 12.93
CA GLU A 42 4.70 19.65 13.59
C GLU A 42 5.87 19.75 12.59
N MET A 43 5.84 18.93 11.54
CA MET A 43 6.82 18.98 10.45
C MET A 43 6.53 20.07 9.41
N ASN A 44 5.46 20.84 9.57
CA ASN A 44 5.01 21.86 8.60
C ASN A 44 4.96 21.34 7.16
N VAL A 45 4.45 20.12 6.96
CA VAL A 45 4.40 19.47 5.65
C VAL A 45 3.48 20.22 4.70
N ARG A 46 3.99 20.50 3.51
CA ARG A 46 3.23 21.08 2.38
C ARG A 46 3.20 20.07 1.22
N GLY A 47 2.00 19.75 0.75
CA GLY A 47 1.83 18.79 -0.35
C GLY A 47 1.64 17.36 0.13
N LEU A 48 2.51 16.44 -0.26
CA LEU A 48 2.38 15.01 0.00
C LEU A 48 3.29 14.54 1.14
N MET A 49 2.77 13.60 1.92
CA MET A 49 3.53 12.87 2.92
C MET A 49 3.14 11.40 2.87
N ASN A 50 4.12 10.52 2.96
CA ASN A 50 3.92 9.10 3.15
C ASN A 50 4.24 8.72 4.59
N MET A 51 3.35 7.96 5.21
CA MET A 51 3.52 7.46 6.58
C MET A 51 3.42 5.95 6.58
N GLN A 52 4.29 5.31 7.36
CA GLN A 52 4.21 3.88 7.62
C GLN A 52 3.91 3.64 9.09
N TYR A 53 2.99 2.73 9.33
CA TYR A 53 2.53 2.33 10.65
C TYR A 53 2.57 0.82 10.81
N ALA A 54 2.78 0.35 12.02
CA ALA A 54 2.54 -1.03 12.41
C ALA A 54 1.46 -1.07 13.49
N ILE A 55 0.71 -2.17 13.51
CA ILE A 55 -0.25 -2.46 14.58
C ILE A 55 0.21 -3.76 15.23
N ALA A 56 0.56 -3.69 16.50
CA ALA A 56 0.94 -4.85 17.30
C ALA A 56 0.38 -4.66 18.72
N ASP A 57 -0.05 -5.76 19.35
CA ASP A 57 -0.61 -5.75 20.70
C ASP A 57 -1.67 -4.67 20.94
N ASP A 58 -2.57 -4.51 19.96
CA ASP A 58 -3.64 -3.50 19.96
C ASP A 58 -3.16 -2.04 20.02
N LYS A 59 -1.90 -1.77 19.65
CA LYS A 59 -1.28 -0.43 19.62
C LYS A 59 -0.83 -0.08 18.21
N VAL A 60 -0.88 1.22 17.90
CA VAL A 60 -0.39 1.77 16.64
C VAL A 60 1.00 2.36 16.85
N TYR A 61 1.95 1.92 16.06
CA TYR A 61 3.33 2.38 16.06
C TYR A 61 3.62 3.14 14.77
N VAL A 62 4.31 4.28 14.90
CA VAL A 62 4.85 5.01 13.74
C VAL A 62 6.20 4.40 13.40
N LEU A 63 6.35 3.91 12.18
CA LEU A 63 7.61 3.36 11.69
C LEU A 63 8.42 4.42 10.95
N GLU A 64 7.77 5.17 10.06
CA GLU A 64 8.45 6.12 9.19
C GLU A 64 7.52 7.26 8.76
N ALA A 65 8.07 8.45 8.62
CA ALA A 65 7.40 9.64 8.08
C ALA A 65 8.25 10.25 6.97
N ASN A 66 7.76 10.22 5.75
CA ASN A 66 8.45 10.73 4.56
C ASN A 66 7.64 11.88 3.95
N PRO A 67 8.04 13.16 4.13
CA PRO A 67 7.36 14.32 3.55
C PRO A 67 7.70 14.47 2.06
N ARG A 68 7.34 13.50 1.28
CA ARG A 68 7.58 13.42 -0.16
C ARG A 68 6.52 12.56 -0.85
N ALA A 69 6.47 12.61 -2.18
CA ALA A 69 5.72 11.65 -2.98
C ALA A 69 6.29 10.23 -2.81
N SER A 70 5.43 9.23 -2.93
CA SER A 70 5.80 7.82 -2.87
C SER A 70 5.16 7.06 -4.03
N ARG A 71 5.57 5.82 -4.24
CA ARG A 71 4.94 4.92 -5.22
C ARG A 71 3.47 4.61 -4.92
N THR A 72 3.02 4.84 -3.67
CA THR A 72 1.60 4.67 -3.29
C THR A 72 0.70 5.78 -3.85
N VAL A 73 1.25 6.93 -4.25
CA VAL A 73 0.48 8.06 -4.79
C VAL A 73 -0.33 7.70 -6.03
N PRO A 74 0.20 7.00 -7.05
CA PRO A 74 -0.59 6.55 -8.19
C PRO A 74 -1.73 5.62 -7.81
N LEU A 75 -1.50 4.67 -6.89
CA LEU A 75 -2.53 3.78 -6.34
C LEU A 75 -3.68 4.60 -5.73
N VAL A 76 -3.37 5.46 -4.75
CA VAL A 76 -4.38 6.25 -4.04
C VAL A 76 -5.12 7.17 -5.02
N SER A 77 -4.41 7.80 -5.94
CA SER A 77 -5.01 8.68 -6.95
C SER A 77 -6.04 7.96 -7.81
N LYS A 78 -5.72 6.76 -8.29
CA LYS A 78 -6.61 5.95 -9.14
C LYS A 78 -7.75 5.35 -8.35
N VAL A 79 -7.47 4.72 -7.20
CA VAL A 79 -8.49 4.05 -6.38
C VAL A 79 -9.49 5.04 -5.81
N CYS A 80 -9.04 6.20 -5.36
CA CYS A 80 -9.90 7.24 -4.77
C CYS A 80 -10.47 8.21 -5.81
N ASN A 81 -10.04 8.12 -7.07
CA ASN A 81 -10.37 9.09 -8.13
C ASN A 81 -10.06 10.53 -7.71
N ILE A 82 -8.86 10.75 -7.18
CA ILE A 82 -8.37 12.06 -6.75
C ILE A 82 -7.00 12.27 -7.38
N ASN A 83 -6.81 13.38 -8.08
CA ASN A 83 -5.50 13.73 -8.63
C ASN A 83 -4.59 14.28 -7.52
N MET A 84 -3.92 13.38 -6.79
CA MET A 84 -3.07 13.72 -5.66
C MET A 84 -1.90 14.62 -6.06
N VAL A 85 -1.31 14.37 -7.23
CA VAL A 85 -0.16 15.16 -7.72
C VAL A 85 -0.60 16.60 -8.00
N LYS A 86 -1.73 16.77 -8.71
CA LYS A 86 -2.27 18.11 -8.98
C LYS A 86 -2.56 18.86 -7.68
N LEU A 87 -3.22 18.21 -6.72
CA LEU A 87 -3.52 18.82 -5.42
C LEU A 87 -2.24 19.22 -4.68
N ALA A 88 -1.22 18.39 -4.69
CA ALA A 88 0.06 18.69 -4.05
C ALA A 88 0.74 19.89 -4.72
N THR A 89 0.76 19.93 -6.04
CA THR A 89 1.30 21.06 -6.80
C THR A 89 0.55 22.35 -6.48
N ASP A 90 -0.78 22.32 -6.49
CA ASP A 90 -1.60 23.48 -6.17
C ASP A 90 -1.37 23.99 -4.74
N ILE A 91 -1.12 23.07 -3.77
CA ILE A 91 -0.80 23.44 -2.38
C ILE A 91 0.58 24.12 -2.31
N VAL A 92 1.60 23.51 -2.93
CA VAL A 92 2.98 24.01 -2.85
C VAL A 92 3.13 25.34 -3.56
N THR A 93 2.48 25.52 -4.73
CA THR A 93 2.58 26.76 -5.52
C THR A 93 1.62 27.87 -5.04
N ARG A 94 0.72 27.54 -4.12
CA ARG A 94 -0.30 28.48 -3.64
C ARG A 94 0.31 29.77 -3.07
N GLU A 95 1.33 29.66 -2.26
CA GLU A 95 2.01 30.80 -1.63
C GLU A 95 2.61 31.75 -2.69
N LEU A 96 3.04 31.17 -3.81
CA LEU A 96 3.62 31.90 -4.94
C LEU A 96 2.55 32.56 -5.83
N THR A 97 1.38 31.95 -5.94
CA THR A 97 0.34 32.36 -6.92
C THR A 97 -0.85 33.08 -6.30
N GLY A 98 -0.93 33.16 -4.97
CA GLY A 98 -2.07 33.75 -4.25
C GLY A 98 -3.40 33.00 -4.45
N ARG A 99 -3.41 31.82 -5.05
CA ARG A 99 -4.63 31.07 -5.36
C ARG A 99 -5.30 30.52 -4.10
N PRO A 100 -6.64 30.37 -4.08
CA PRO A 100 -7.33 29.77 -2.94
C PRO A 100 -6.92 28.31 -2.74
N SER A 101 -7.04 27.81 -1.51
CA SER A 101 -6.66 26.43 -1.19
C SER A 101 -7.60 25.42 -1.89
N PRO A 102 -7.09 24.46 -2.68
CA PRO A 102 -7.90 23.43 -3.32
C PRO A 102 -8.47 22.42 -2.33
N VAL A 103 -7.97 22.43 -1.08
CA VAL A 103 -8.31 21.44 -0.04
C VAL A 103 -9.67 21.74 0.61
N LYS A 104 -10.19 22.98 0.52
CA LYS A 104 -11.48 23.35 1.15
C LYS A 104 -12.66 22.54 0.65
N ASP A 105 -12.59 22.02 -0.59
CA ASP A 105 -13.67 21.29 -1.24
C ASP A 105 -13.49 19.76 -1.21
N LEU A 106 -12.43 19.26 -0.55
CA LEU A 106 -12.21 17.83 -0.40
C LEU A 106 -13.15 17.25 0.66
N LYS A 107 -14.01 16.35 0.20
CA LYS A 107 -14.94 15.60 1.07
C LYS A 107 -14.49 14.15 1.19
N ASP A 108 -14.80 13.53 2.34
CA ASP A 108 -14.63 12.09 2.49
C ASP A 108 -15.43 11.35 1.42
N ARG A 109 -14.79 10.41 0.75
CA ARG A 109 -15.41 9.60 -0.32
C ARG A 109 -15.41 8.13 0.07
N LYS A 110 -16.54 7.46 -0.18
CA LYS A 110 -16.61 6.01 -0.10
C LYS A 110 -15.99 5.42 -1.37
N ILE A 111 -15.03 4.52 -1.20
CA ILE A 111 -14.40 3.82 -2.31
C ILE A 111 -15.27 2.61 -2.65
N PRO A 112 -15.82 2.51 -3.89
CA PRO A 112 -16.79 1.46 -4.25
C PRO A 112 -16.12 0.14 -4.68
N HIS A 113 -14.81 0.13 -4.88
CA HIS A 113 -14.03 -0.99 -5.38
C HIS A 113 -12.77 -1.21 -4.54
N ILE A 114 -12.06 -2.28 -4.82
CA ILE A 114 -10.81 -2.63 -4.15
C ILE A 114 -9.67 -2.41 -5.13
N GLY A 115 -8.64 -1.70 -4.67
CA GLY A 115 -7.38 -1.53 -5.39
C GLY A 115 -6.27 -2.29 -4.70
N VAL A 116 -5.50 -3.04 -5.48
CA VAL A 116 -4.30 -3.76 -5.04
C VAL A 116 -3.11 -3.26 -5.84
N LYS A 117 -2.10 -2.76 -5.14
CA LYS A 117 -0.80 -2.48 -5.72
C LYS A 117 0.08 -3.72 -5.54
N GLN A 118 0.79 -4.13 -6.57
CA GLN A 118 1.81 -5.15 -6.49
C GLN A 118 3.13 -4.62 -7.05
N ALA A 119 4.25 -5.04 -6.45
CA ALA A 119 5.57 -4.67 -6.93
C ALA A 119 5.95 -5.50 -8.15
N VAL A 120 6.70 -4.92 -9.08
CA VAL A 120 7.28 -5.61 -10.22
C VAL A 120 8.77 -5.82 -9.98
N PHE A 121 9.20 -7.08 -10.04
CA PHE A 121 10.59 -7.46 -9.87
C PHE A 121 11.20 -7.90 -11.20
N PRO A 122 12.43 -7.48 -11.53
CA PRO A 122 13.05 -7.78 -12.81
C PRO A 122 13.78 -9.14 -12.86
N PHE A 123 13.47 -10.06 -11.95
CA PHE A 123 14.21 -11.34 -11.84
C PHE A 123 14.18 -12.18 -13.12
N ASN A 124 13.09 -12.08 -13.90
CA ASN A 124 13.01 -12.77 -15.20
C ASN A 124 14.00 -12.21 -16.23
N MET A 125 14.44 -10.96 -16.07
CA MET A 125 15.42 -10.30 -16.94
C MET A 125 16.86 -10.53 -16.48
N PHE A 126 17.04 -10.90 -15.22
CA PHE A 126 18.34 -11.10 -14.59
C PHE A 126 18.34 -12.44 -13.85
N PRO A 127 18.45 -13.57 -14.58
CA PRO A 127 18.36 -14.91 -13.98
C PRO A 127 19.54 -15.23 -13.04
N GLU A 128 20.60 -14.47 -13.09
CA GLU A 128 21.78 -14.63 -12.23
C GLU A 128 21.59 -13.96 -10.85
N VAL A 129 20.54 -13.14 -10.69
CA VAL A 129 20.27 -12.44 -9.43
C VAL A 129 19.42 -13.32 -8.53
N ASP A 130 19.84 -13.47 -7.28
CA ASP A 130 19.07 -14.18 -6.26
C ASP A 130 17.69 -13.50 -6.06
N PRO A 131 16.57 -14.21 -6.30
CA PRO A 131 15.23 -13.67 -6.15
C PRO A 131 14.78 -13.52 -4.69
N ILE A 132 15.59 -13.96 -3.73
CA ILE A 132 15.27 -13.79 -2.31
C ILE A 132 15.24 -12.31 -1.95
N LEU A 133 14.08 -11.85 -1.45
CA LEU A 133 13.92 -10.47 -1.01
C LEU A 133 14.60 -10.25 0.34
N GLY A 134 15.40 -9.20 0.42
CA GLY A 134 16.11 -8.76 1.62
C GLY A 134 15.63 -7.38 2.09
N PRO A 135 16.42 -6.71 2.93
CA PRO A 135 16.10 -5.36 3.41
C PRO A 135 16.24 -4.27 2.32
N GLU A 136 16.81 -4.61 1.18
CA GLU A 136 17.03 -3.69 0.06
C GLU A 136 15.84 -3.69 -0.89
N MET A 137 15.49 -2.52 -1.41
CA MET A 137 14.44 -2.40 -2.41
C MET A 137 14.94 -2.91 -3.77
N ARG A 138 14.29 -3.96 -4.31
CA ARG A 138 14.65 -4.60 -5.60
C ARG A 138 13.59 -4.40 -6.68
N SER A 139 12.42 -3.87 -6.34
CA SER A 139 11.37 -3.60 -7.33
C SER A 139 11.76 -2.49 -8.29
N THR A 140 11.45 -2.68 -9.57
CA THR A 140 11.68 -1.70 -10.65
C THR A 140 10.42 -0.94 -11.04
N GLY A 141 9.26 -1.40 -10.59
CA GLY A 141 7.98 -0.79 -10.91
C GLY A 141 6.86 -1.29 -10.01
N GLU A 142 5.65 -0.87 -10.34
CA GLU A 142 4.45 -1.29 -9.66
C GLU A 142 3.28 -1.38 -10.63
N VAL A 143 2.33 -2.24 -10.32
CA VAL A 143 1.09 -2.45 -11.05
C VAL A 143 -0.12 -2.28 -10.14
N LEU A 144 -1.29 -2.10 -10.74
CA LEU A 144 -2.55 -1.90 -10.05
C LEU A 144 -3.61 -2.86 -10.56
N GLY A 145 -4.17 -3.66 -9.67
CA GLY A 145 -5.39 -4.43 -9.89
C GLY A 145 -6.59 -3.73 -9.27
N LEU A 146 -7.67 -3.56 -10.03
CA LEU A 146 -8.95 -2.99 -9.57
C LEU A 146 -10.08 -3.98 -9.78
N ALA A 147 -10.85 -4.26 -8.74
CA ALA A 147 -12.02 -5.14 -8.81
C ALA A 147 -13.01 -4.90 -7.65
N ASN A 148 -14.16 -5.57 -7.70
CA ASN A 148 -15.18 -5.49 -6.65
C ASN A 148 -14.92 -6.48 -5.50
N SER A 149 -14.01 -7.44 -5.67
CA SER A 149 -13.60 -8.38 -4.63
C SER A 149 -12.09 -8.40 -4.45
N TYR A 150 -11.63 -8.80 -3.27
CA TYR A 150 -10.21 -8.92 -2.95
C TYR A 150 -9.48 -9.89 -3.86
N GLY A 151 -9.99 -11.10 -3.99
CA GLY A 151 -9.38 -12.13 -4.83
C GLY A 151 -9.22 -11.68 -6.28
N ALA A 152 -10.26 -11.08 -6.87
CA ALA A 152 -10.20 -10.57 -8.23
C ALA A 152 -9.22 -9.38 -8.38
N ALA A 153 -9.11 -8.51 -7.37
CA ALA A 153 -8.16 -7.40 -7.41
C ALA A 153 -6.71 -7.88 -7.29
N ILE A 154 -6.45 -8.85 -6.40
CA ILE A 154 -5.13 -9.48 -6.26
C ILE A 154 -4.77 -10.22 -7.54
N PHE A 155 -5.67 -11.04 -8.07
CA PHE A 155 -5.45 -11.79 -9.31
C PHE A 155 -5.06 -10.85 -10.45
N LYS A 156 -5.80 -9.76 -10.66
CA LYS A 156 -5.47 -8.76 -11.68
C LYS A 156 -4.12 -8.09 -11.46
N ALA A 157 -3.76 -7.82 -10.20
CA ALA A 157 -2.45 -7.25 -9.88
C ALA A 157 -1.32 -8.23 -10.19
N GLU A 158 -1.49 -9.51 -9.84
CA GLU A 158 -0.52 -10.56 -10.15
C GLU A 158 -0.37 -10.78 -11.68
N GLU A 159 -1.46 -10.87 -12.42
CA GLU A 159 -1.39 -10.94 -13.89
C GLU A 159 -0.63 -9.76 -14.49
N ALA A 160 -0.83 -8.55 -13.94
CA ALA A 160 -0.17 -7.35 -14.41
C ALA A 160 1.35 -7.31 -14.10
N THR A 161 1.84 -8.10 -13.14
CA THR A 161 3.29 -8.31 -12.93
C THR A 161 3.91 -9.24 -13.96
N GLN A 162 3.13 -9.78 -14.90
CA GLN A 162 3.51 -10.83 -15.84
C GLN A 162 3.76 -12.20 -15.19
N THR A 163 3.39 -12.37 -13.94
CA THR A 163 3.40 -13.66 -13.26
C THR A 163 2.15 -14.42 -13.65
N LYS A 164 2.30 -15.47 -14.45
CA LYS A 164 1.19 -16.34 -14.82
C LYS A 164 0.79 -17.21 -13.63
N LEU A 165 -0.34 -16.92 -13.02
CA LEU A 165 -0.91 -17.77 -12.00
C LEU A 165 -1.51 -19.04 -12.64
N PRO A 166 -1.20 -20.24 -12.14
CA PRO A 166 -1.83 -21.46 -12.62
C PRO A 166 -3.32 -21.46 -12.27
N THR A 167 -4.17 -21.76 -13.24
CA THR A 167 -5.63 -21.85 -13.06
C THR A 167 -6.11 -23.28 -12.81
N SER A 168 -5.20 -24.25 -12.84
CA SER A 168 -5.48 -25.67 -12.60
C SER A 168 -4.21 -26.36 -12.10
N GLY A 169 -4.38 -27.50 -11.43
CA GLY A 169 -3.26 -28.31 -10.93
C GLY A 169 -3.32 -28.54 -9.43
N ARG A 170 -2.20 -29.00 -8.88
CA ARG A 170 -2.03 -29.21 -7.43
C ARG A 170 -1.18 -28.09 -6.86
N VAL A 171 -1.59 -27.56 -5.71
CA VAL A 171 -0.87 -26.51 -4.99
C VAL A 171 -0.29 -27.09 -3.71
N LEU A 172 1.01 -26.89 -3.48
CA LEU A 172 1.66 -27.14 -2.22
C LEU A 172 1.71 -25.82 -1.44
N ILE A 173 1.09 -25.80 -0.25
CA ILE A 173 1.10 -24.63 0.63
C ILE A 173 1.86 -24.99 1.89
N SER A 174 2.90 -24.23 2.20
CA SER A 174 3.68 -24.34 3.43
C SER A 174 3.67 -23.01 4.17
N VAL A 175 3.14 -23.02 5.38
CA VAL A 175 3.03 -21.84 6.25
C VAL A 175 3.40 -22.19 7.69
N SER A 176 3.64 -21.17 8.51
CA SER A 176 3.88 -21.37 9.95
C SER A 176 2.65 -21.97 10.63
N ASP A 177 2.86 -22.68 11.74
CA ASP A 177 1.75 -23.35 12.47
C ASP A 177 0.66 -22.39 12.91
N ARG A 178 1.00 -21.17 13.29
CA ARG A 178 0.04 -20.11 13.67
C ARG A 178 -0.88 -19.69 12.53
N ASP A 179 -0.44 -19.84 11.28
CA ASP A 179 -1.16 -19.36 10.09
C ASP A 179 -1.95 -20.47 9.38
N LYS A 180 -1.81 -21.74 9.82
CA LYS A 180 -2.52 -22.89 9.25
C LYS A 180 -4.03 -22.75 9.30
N ASN A 181 -4.57 -22.20 10.38
CA ASN A 181 -6.01 -21.97 10.52
C ASN A 181 -6.56 -20.95 9.51
N CYS A 182 -5.74 -19.99 9.08
CA CYS A 182 -6.13 -19.02 8.05
C CYS A 182 -6.32 -19.68 6.68
N LEU A 183 -5.53 -20.72 6.37
CA LEU A 183 -5.65 -21.45 5.10
C LEU A 183 -6.93 -22.27 4.99
N LEU A 184 -7.35 -22.91 6.08
CA LEU A 184 -8.62 -23.65 6.12
C LEU A 184 -9.81 -22.74 5.87
N TYR A 185 -9.76 -21.52 6.40
CA TYR A 185 -10.82 -20.53 6.21
C TYR A 185 -10.88 -19.95 4.79
N THR A 186 -9.76 -19.90 4.07
CA THR A 186 -9.70 -19.39 2.70
C THR A 186 -9.97 -20.44 1.64
N SER A 187 -9.72 -21.74 1.92
CA SER A 187 -9.99 -22.85 1.00
C SER A 187 -11.48 -23.17 0.86
N ASP A 188 -12.29 -22.87 1.88
CA ASP A 188 -13.74 -23.08 1.83
C ASP A 188 -14.52 -21.92 1.16
N ALA A 189 -13.81 -20.86 0.76
CA ALA A 189 -14.39 -19.67 0.11
C ALA A 189 -14.14 -19.61 -1.41
N ALA A 190 -13.58 -20.68 -2.02
CA ALA A 190 -13.24 -20.76 -3.44
C ALA A 190 -14.30 -21.49 -4.27
#